data_d8df3e55a7251ed4885e78e2e3def0d5
#
_entry.id   d8df3e55a7251ed4885e78e2e3def0d5
#
_cell.length_a   1.000
_cell.length_b   1.000
_cell.length_c   1.000
_cell.angle_alpha   90.00
_cell.angle_beta   90.00
_cell.angle_gamma   90.00
#
_symmetry.space_group_name_H-M   'P 1'
#
loop_
_entity.id
_entity.type
_entity.pdbx_description
1 polymer ?
#
loop_
_entity_poly.entity_id
_entity_poly.type
_entity_poly.pdbx_seq_one_letter_code
_entity_poly.pdbx_strand_id
1 'polypeptide(L)'
;MQKYTYRAILKITAPLMLGTFVQSIVTITDAVFVSELGDIVIGAFGNGSLMYISLFMFCRGLADGVQITVANKDGAGARASIGDTLFNAQIFQLFLSGLLFAILFIFGEAVIIGLSESSDVAQAMIDFIKVRGWGLFFAAQHMILVGFFIGLGRTNIILVSALLIAVCNIFLDYLFIHGNMGMPALGLQGAPLASSISELVGFLFLLIYLI
;
A
#
# COMPACT_ATOMS: atom_id res chain seq x y z
N MET A 1 21.36 24.35 -18.53
CA MET A 1 20.99 23.98 -17.17
C MET A 1 19.63 24.63 -16.85
N GLN A 2 18.53 23.86 -16.81
CA GLN A 2 17.25 24.37 -16.31
C GLN A 2 17.44 24.73 -14.84
N LYS A 3 17.29 26.02 -14.49
CA LYS A 3 17.30 26.47 -13.10
C LYS A 3 16.07 25.84 -12.41
N TYR A 4 16.31 24.91 -11.49
CA TYR A 4 15.27 24.37 -10.61
C TYR A 4 14.72 25.52 -9.75
N THR A 5 13.60 26.06 -10.18
CA THR A 5 12.93 27.14 -9.46
C THR A 5 12.16 26.51 -8.30
N TYR A 6 12.10 27.16 -7.12
CA TYR A 6 11.27 26.73 -5.99
C TYR A 6 9.84 26.38 -6.39
N ARG A 7 9.26 27.12 -7.35
CA ARG A 7 7.93 26.84 -7.91
C ARG A 7 7.84 25.49 -8.62
N ALA A 8 8.89 25.08 -9.34
CA ALA A 8 8.91 23.79 -10.02
C ALA A 8 9.04 22.62 -9.01
N ILE A 9 9.84 22.80 -7.95
CA ILE A 9 9.97 21.84 -6.88
C ILE A 9 8.63 21.68 -6.16
N LEU A 10 8.00 22.79 -5.73
CA LEU A 10 6.72 22.77 -5.03
C LEU A 10 5.60 22.14 -5.88
N LYS A 11 5.60 22.33 -7.20
CA LYS A 11 4.60 21.71 -8.09
C LYS A 11 4.65 20.18 -8.05
N ILE A 12 5.83 19.60 -7.83
CA ILE A 12 6.02 18.15 -7.73
C ILE A 12 5.82 17.67 -6.29
N THR A 13 6.36 18.39 -5.31
CA THR A 13 6.38 17.92 -3.92
C THR A 13 5.05 18.13 -3.19
N ALA A 14 4.32 19.20 -3.46
CA ALA A 14 3.07 19.49 -2.74
C ALA A 14 2.01 18.39 -2.92
N PRO A 15 1.74 17.86 -4.13
CA PRO A 15 0.82 16.73 -4.29
C PRO A 15 1.28 15.47 -3.55
N LEU A 16 2.61 15.20 -3.52
CA LEU A 16 3.16 14.04 -2.81
C LEU A 16 3.02 14.19 -1.30
N MET A 17 3.31 15.38 -0.75
CA MET A 17 3.12 15.67 0.68
C MET A 17 1.65 15.53 1.09
N LEU A 18 0.72 16.06 0.29
CA LEU A 18 -0.71 15.89 0.53
C LEU A 18 -1.13 14.42 0.44
N GLY A 19 -0.62 13.65 -0.52
CA GLY A 19 -0.87 12.22 -0.63
C GLY A 19 -0.39 11.44 0.60
N THR A 20 0.80 11.76 1.11
CA THR A 20 1.32 11.18 2.36
C THR A 20 0.46 11.56 3.57
N PHE A 21 0.01 12.80 3.64
CA PHE A 21 -0.89 13.25 4.70
C PHE A 21 -2.23 12.50 4.66
N VAL A 22 -2.82 12.33 3.47
CA VAL A 22 -4.04 11.53 3.27
C VAL A 22 -3.83 10.10 3.74
N GLN A 23 -2.68 9.48 3.43
CA GLN A 23 -2.35 8.14 3.88
C GLN A 23 -2.23 8.05 5.41
N SER A 24 -1.70 9.09 6.07
CA SER A 24 -1.67 9.15 7.54
C SER A 24 -3.07 9.21 8.14
N ILE A 25 -4.01 9.93 7.50
CA ILE A 25 -5.42 9.95 7.93
C ILE A 25 -6.01 8.53 7.85
N VAL A 26 -5.78 7.80 6.77
CA VAL A 26 -6.24 6.40 6.63
C VAL A 26 -5.74 5.57 7.80
N THR A 27 -4.42 5.57 8.05
CA THR A 27 -3.83 4.78 9.15
C THR A 27 -4.43 5.13 10.52
N ILE A 28 -4.69 6.41 10.78
CA ILE A 28 -5.32 6.85 12.03
C ILE A 28 -6.78 6.36 12.10
N THR A 29 -7.52 6.48 11.00
CA THR A 29 -8.92 6.05 10.93
C THR A 29 -9.05 4.55 11.13
N ASP A 30 -8.21 3.73 10.46
CA ASP A 30 -8.15 2.28 10.67
C ASP A 30 -7.91 1.95 12.15
N ALA A 31 -6.94 2.63 12.79
CA ALA A 31 -6.64 2.41 14.20
C ALA A 31 -7.81 2.79 15.12
N VAL A 32 -8.53 3.87 14.81
CA VAL A 32 -9.73 4.29 15.56
C VAL A 32 -10.82 3.23 15.47
N PHE A 33 -11.18 2.79 14.26
CA PHE A 33 -12.20 1.74 14.08
C PHE A 33 -11.83 0.43 14.79
N VAL A 34 -10.56 0.02 14.67
CA VAL A 34 -10.08 -1.23 15.31
C VAL A 34 -10.03 -1.11 16.83
N SER A 35 -9.73 0.09 17.37
CA SER A 35 -9.64 0.30 18.82
C SER A 35 -10.96 0.05 19.56
N GLU A 36 -12.10 0.23 18.87
CA GLU A 36 -13.43 -0.04 19.41
C GLU A 36 -13.68 -1.54 19.67
N LEU A 37 -12.84 -2.43 19.08
CA LEU A 37 -12.93 -3.88 19.23
C LEU A 37 -12.18 -4.41 20.47
N GLY A 38 -11.43 -3.57 21.18
CA GLY A 38 -10.74 -3.90 22.43
C GLY A 38 -9.21 -4.00 22.32
N ASP A 39 -8.56 -4.09 23.49
CA ASP A 39 -7.10 -3.97 23.63
C ASP A 39 -6.31 -5.07 22.91
N ILE A 40 -6.79 -6.30 22.94
CA ILE A 40 -6.16 -7.44 22.24
C ILE A 40 -6.15 -7.16 20.74
N VAL A 41 -7.26 -6.66 20.21
CA VAL A 41 -7.46 -6.46 18.77
C VAL A 41 -6.61 -5.30 18.25
N ILE A 42 -6.55 -4.17 18.97
CA ILE A 42 -5.69 -3.05 18.59
C ILE A 42 -4.20 -3.41 18.70
N GLY A 43 -3.81 -4.21 19.70
CA GLY A 43 -2.45 -4.73 19.82
C GLY A 43 -2.06 -5.64 18.65
N ALA A 44 -2.96 -6.54 18.24
CA ALA A 44 -2.76 -7.41 17.09
C ALA A 44 -2.71 -6.65 15.77
N PHE A 45 -3.57 -5.62 15.59
CA PHE A 45 -3.55 -4.72 14.44
C PHE A 45 -2.22 -3.98 14.32
N GLY A 46 -1.73 -3.39 15.41
CA GLY A 46 -0.47 -2.64 15.43
C GLY A 46 0.72 -3.51 15.08
N ASN A 47 0.88 -4.64 15.77
CA ASN A 47 2.01 -5.56 15.54
C ASN A 47 1.92 -6.25 14.17
N GLY A 48 0.73 -6.68 13.74
CA GLY A 48 0.49 -7.25 12.41
C GLY A 48 0.80 -6.26 11.30
N SER A 49 0.42 -4.99 11.46
CA SER A 49 0.74 -3.92 10.51
C SER A 49 2.23 -3.66 10.41
N LEU A 50 2.97 -3.67 11.54
CA LEU A 50 4.43 -3.53 11.53
C LEU A 50 5.11 -4.69 10.79
N MET A 51 4.65 -5.91 10.99
CA MET A 51 5.15 -7.09 10.27
C MET A 51 4.89 -6.97 8.76
N TYR A 52 3.69 -6.58 8.37
CA TYR A 52 3.32 -6.36 6.97
C TYR A 52 4.17 -5.24 6.32
N ILE A 53 4.28 -4.08 6.97
CA ILE A 53 5.06 -2.94 6.48
C ILE A 53 6.53 -3.33 6.28
N SER A 54 7.10 -4.10 7.19
CA SER A 54 8.50 -4.56 7.08
C SER A 54 8.74 -5.34 5.78
N LEU A 55 7.83 -6.24 5.41
CA LEU A 55 7.90 -6.96 4.13
C LEU A 55 7.60 -6.04 2.94
N PHE A 56 6.61 -5.17 3.06
CA PHE A 56 6.22 -4.24 2.00
C PHE A 56 7.34 -3.27 1.62
N MET A 57 8.26 -2.92 2.55
CA MET A 57 9.40 -2.06 2.26
C MET A 57 10.33 -2.62 1.18
N PHE A 58 10.43 -3.94 1.03
CA PHE A 58 11.18 -4.53 -0.09
C PHE A 58 10.51 -4.22 -1.44
N CYS A 59 9.18 -4.32 -1.51
CA CYS A 59 8.41 -3.94 -2.70
C CYS A 59 8.56 -2.44 -3.00
N ARG A 60 8.58 -1.61 -1.97
CA ARG A 60 8.79 -0.18 -2.07
C ARG A 60 10.15 0.18 -2.65
N GLY A 61 11.21 -0.50 -2.22
CA GLY A 61 12.58 -0.27 -2.75
C GLY A 61 12.66 -0.45 -4.26
N LEU A 62 11.95 -1.45 -4.82
CA LEU A 62 11.89 -1.63 -6.28
C LEU A 62 11.15 -0.47 -6.96
N ALA A 63 10.05 0.00 -6.39
CA ALA A 63 9.30 1.14 -6.93
C ALA A 63 10.12 2.44 -6.95
N ASP A 64 10.93 2.67 -5.91
CA ASP A 64 11.86 3.80 -5.86
C ASP A 64 12.96 3.68 -6.95
N GLY A 65 13.46 2.47 -7.22
CA GLY A 65 14.35 2.17 -8.34
C GLY A 65 13.72 2.47 -9.70
N VAL A 66 12.45 2.12 -9.89
CA VAL A 66 11.68 2.44 -11.10
C VAL A 66 11.53 3.95 -11.27
N GLN A 67 11.19 4.66 -10.20
CA GLN A 67 11.08 6.12 -10.20
C GLN A 67 12.36 6.78 -10.70
N ILE A 68 13.51 6.39 -10.17
CA ILE A 68 14.82 6.94 -10.55
C ILE A 68 15.14 6.61 -12.01
N THR A 69 14.91 5.36 -12.42
CA THR A 69 15.20 4.89 -13.79
C THR A 69 14.33 5.63 -14.81
N VAL A 70 13.04 5.78 -14.55
CA VAL A 70 12.09 6.48 -15.42
C VAL A 70 12.45 7.97 -15.51
N ALA A 71 12.76 8.62 -14.38
CA ALA A 71 13.17 10.03 -14.37
C ALA A 71 14.44 10.26 -15.19
N ASN A 72 15.44 9.39 -15.07
CA ASN A 72 16.68 9.47 -15.85
C ASN A 72 16.43 9.28 -17.36
N LYS A 73 15.59 8.31 -17.74
CA LYS A 73 15.25 8.05 -19.14
C LYS A 73 14.43 9.18 -19.77
N ASP A 74 13.47 9.74 -19.04
CA ASP A 74 12.69 10.88 -19.53
C ASP A 74 13.58 12.11 -19.68
N GLY A 75 14.45 12.40 -18.71
CA GLY A 75 15.43 13.48 -18.77
C GLY A 75 16.46 13.35 -19.90
N ALA A 76 16.84 12.11 -20.27
CA ALA A 76 17.72 11.81 -21.40
C ALA A 76 17.00 11.77 -22.75
N GLY A 77 15.67 11.94 -22.81
CA GLY A 77 14.87 11.83 -24.02
C GLY A 77 14.65 10.40 -24.53
N ALA A 78 15.04 9.37 -23.74
CA ALA A 78 14.96 7.95 -24.11
C ALA A 78 13.56 7.35 -23.83
N ARG A 79 12.50 8.06 -24.24
CA ARG A 79 11.11 7.72 -23.91
C ARG A 79 10.66 6.37 -24.43
N ALA A 80 11.19 5.93 -25.58
CA ALA A 80 10.83 4.64 -26.19
C ALA A 80 11.10 3.44 -25.25
N SER A 81 12.09 3.54 -24.35
CA SER A 81 12.47 2.47 -23.42
C SER A 81 11.79 2.57 -22.04
N ILE A 82 10.94 3.56 -21.81
CA ILE A 82 10.25 3.74 -20.52
C ILE A 82 9.17 2.68 -20.33
N GLY A 83 8.44 2.34 -21.41
CA GLY A 83 7.42 1.28 -21.38
C GLY A 83 8.00 -0.08 -21.01
N ASP A 84 9.15 -0.45 -21.60
CA ASP A 84 9.85 -1.69 -21.26
C ASP A 84 10.30 -1.72 -19.79
N THR A 85 10.74 -0.57 -19.27
CA THR A 85 11.09 -0.45 -17.83
C THR A 85 9.89 -0.73 -16.95
N LEU A 86 8.74 -0.15 -17.25
CA LEU A 86 7.51 -0.38 -16.49
C LEU A 86 7.07 -1.84 -16.57
N PHE A 87 7.02 -2.41 -17.77
CA PHE A 87 6.58 -3.79 -17.97
C PHE A 87 7.47 -4.79 -17.22
N ASN A 88 8.79 -4.68 -17.36
CA ASN A 88 9.73 -5.54 -16.65
C ASN A 88 9.65 -5.36 -15.13
N ALA A 89 9.47 -4.13 -14.65
CA ALA A 89 9.32 -3.85 -13.24
C ALA A 89 8.03 -4.47 -12.67
N GLN A 90 6.91 -4.41 -13.39
CA GLN A 90 5.65 -5.04 -12.98
C GLN A 90 5.79 -6.56 -12.86
N ILE A 91 6.46 -7.21 -13.83
CA ILE A 91 6.71 -8.65 -13.78
C ILE A 91 7.61 -9.00 -12.58
N PHE A 92 8.72 -8.28 -12.40
CA PHE A 92 9.64 -8.53 -11.30
C PHE A 92 8.96 -8.29 -9.94
N GLN A 93 8.14 -7.25 -9.84
CA GLN A 93 7.36 -6.96 -8.63
C GLN A 93 6.35 -8.06 -8.31
N LEU A 94 5.74 -8.67 -9.32
CA LEU A 94 4.84 -9.80 -9.14
C LEU A 94 5.57 -11.01 -8.54
N PHE A 95 6.77 -11.33 -9.04
CA PHE A 95 7.62 -12.39 -8.47
C PHE A 95 8.06 -12.05 -7.05
N LEU A 96 8.50 -10.82 -6.80
CA LEU A 96 8.95 -10.38 -5.49
C LEU A 96 7.81 -10.44 -4.46
N SER A 97 6.63 -9.90 -4.81
CA SER A 97 5.46 -9.97 -3.92
C SER A 97 4.98 -11.41 -3.70
N GLY A 98 5.06 -12.28 -4.72
CA GLY A 98 4.80 -13.71 -4.59
C GLY A 98 5.76 -14.43 -3.65
N LEU A 99 7.05 -14.13 -3.74
CA LEU A 99 8.08 -14.66 -2.82
C LEU A 99 7.82 -14.20 -1.38
N LEU A 100 7.58 -12.90 -1.18
CA LEU A 100 7.32 -12.34 0.14
C LEU A 100 6.00 -12.88 0.73
N PHE A 101 4.96 -13.03 -0.10
CA PHE A 101 3.72 -13.69 0.30
C PHE A 101 3.97 -15.14 0.75
N ALA A 102 4.76 -15.90 -0.01
CA ALA A 102 5.08 -17.27 0.35
C ALA A 102 5.87 -17.35 1.67
N ILE A 103 6.84 -16.45 1.87
CA ILE A 103 7.58 -16.35 3.15
C ILE A 103 6.61 -16.03 4.30
N LEU A 104 5.73 -15.06 4.11
CA LEU A 104 4.74 -14.68 5.11
C LEU A 104 3.79 -15.83 5.44
N PHE A 105 3.33 -16.55 4.42
CA PHE A 105 2.36 -17.63 4.57
C PHE A 105 2.97 -18.89 5.20
N ILE A 106 4.24 -19.21 4.88
CA ILE A 106 4.93 -20.40 5.40
C ILE A 106 5.48 -20.16 6.81
N PHE A 107 6.10 -19.00 7.03
CA PHE A 107 6.85 -18.74 8.26
C PHE A 107 6.15 -17.74 9.19
N GLY A 108 5.16 -16.98 8.71
CA GLY A 108 4.53 -15.89 9.46
C GLY A 108 3.91 -16.35 10.77
N GLU A 109 3.20 -17.48 10.76
CA GLU A 109 2.59 -18.05 11.98
C GLU A 109 3.64 -18.45 13.01
N ALA A 110 4.72 -19.13 12.60
CA ALA A 110 5.79 -19.53 13.51
C ALA A 110 6.53 -18.31 14.10
N VAL A 111 6.74 -17.26 13.31
CA VAL A 111 7.35 -16.01 13.77
C VAL A 111 6.43 -15.30 14.77
N ILE A 112 5.14 -15.21 14.49
CA ILE A 112 4.16 -14.56 15.36
C ILE A 112 4.09 -15.28 16.71
N ILE A 113 3.99 -16.61 16.70
CA ILE A 113 3.92 -17.41 17.95
C ILE A 113 5.21 -17.27 18.73
N GLY A 114 6.37 -17.27 18.07
CA GLY A 114 7.69 -17.15 18.74
C GLY A 114 7.96 -15.77 19.34
N LEU A 115 7.32 -14.72 18.85
CA LEU A 115 7.53 -13.33 19.32
C LEU A 115 6.40 -12.83 20.25
N SER A 116 5.24 -13.46 20.27
CA SER A 116 4.10 -13.02 21.06
C SER A 116 4.10 -13.66 22.45
N GLU A 117 3.98 -12.83 23.48
CA GLU A 117 3.82 -13.29 24.87
C GLU A 117 2.37 -13.75 25.17
N SER A 118 1.38 -13.28 24.40
CA SER A 118 -0.02 -13.59 24.55
C SER A 118 -0.53 -14.44 23.37
N SER A 119 -1.13 -15.59 23.69
CA SER A 119 -1.75 -16.47 22.70
C SER A 119 -2.91 -15.80 21.97
N ASP A 120 -3.68 -14.95 22.66
CA ASP A 120 -4.84 -14.28 22.08
C ASP A 120 -4.43 -13.21 21.07
N VAL A 121 -3.37 -12.43 21.38
CA VAL A 121 -2.79 -11.46 20.47
C VAL A 121 -2.16 -12.18 19.27
N ALA A 122 -1.45 -13.29 19.50
CA ALA A 122 -0.84 -14.08 18.43
C ALA A 122 -1.91 -14.59 17.45
N GLN A 123 -3.00 -15.17 17.95
CA GLN A 123 -4.09 -15.67 17.10
C GLN A 123 -4.73 -14.54 16.30
N ALA A 124 -5.02 -13.41 16.92
CA ALA A 124 -5.58 -12.24 16.23
C ALA A 124 -4.64 -11.68 15.16
N MET A 125 -3.31 -11.64 15.43
CA MET A 125 -2.30 -11.27 14.43
C MET A 125 -2.27 -12.23 13.23
N ILE A 126 -2.35 -13.54 13.48
CA ILE A 126 -2.38 -14.57 12.42
C ILE A 126 -3.60 -14.34 11.53
N ASP A 127 -4.76 -14.10 12.11
CA ASP A 127 -5.99 -13.87 11.37
C ASP A 127 -5.92 -12.58 10.54
N PHE A 128 -5.35 -11.51 11.10
CA PHE A 128 -5.08 -10.26 10.38
C PHE A 128 -4.14 -10.47 9.19
N ILE A 129 -2.99 -11.13 9.41
CA ILE A 129 -1.95 -11.33 8.40
C ILE A 129 -2.42 -12.26 7.28
N LYS A 130 -3.24 -13.27 7.57
CA LYS A 130 -3.82 -14.16 6.54
C LYS A 130 -4.66 -13.38 5.53
N VAL A 131 -5.41 -12.38 5.97
CA VAL A 131 -6.19 -11.51 5.07
C VAL A 131 -5.29 -10.46 4.42
N ARG A 132 -4.44 -9.77 5.19
CA ARG A 132 -3.58 -8.67 4.71
C ARG A 132 -2.54 -9.12 3.69
N GLY A 133 -2.05 -10.36 3.81
CA GLY A 133 -1.07 -10.93 2.90
C GLY A 133 -1.52 -10.93 1.44
N TRP A 134 -2.79 -11.15 1.16
CA TRP A 134 -3.34 -11.06 -0.20
C TRP A 134 -3.28 -9.64 -0.76
N GLY A 135 -3.43 -8.63 0.08
CA GLY A 135 -3.30 -7.22 -0.31
C GLY A 135 -1.90 -6.86 -0.80
N LEU A 136 -0.86 -7.63 -0.39
CA LEU A 136 0.52 -7.37 -0.80
C LEU A 136 0.70 -7.31 -2.32
N PHE A 137 -0.02 -8.16 -3.07
CA PHE A 137 0.04 -8.15 -4.53
C PHE A 137 -0.46 -6.82 -5.11
N PHE A 138 -1.60 -6.34 -4.65
CA PHE A 138 -2.21 -5.11 -5.16
C PHE A 138 -1.42 -3.86 -4.75
N ALA A 139 -1.02 -3.79 -3.48
CA ALA A 139 -0.19 -2.72 -2.96
C ALA A 139 1.15 -2.63 -3.69
N ALA A 140 1.81 -3.77 -3.92
CA ALA A 140 3.08 -3.83 -4.59
C ALA A 140 2.99 -3.36 -6.05
N GLN A 141 1.98 -3.83 -6.80
CA GLN A 141 1.77 -3.42 -8.19
C GLN A 141 1.38 -1.92 -8.28
N HIS A 142 0.55 -1.43 -7.35
CA HIS A 142 0.22 -0.01 -7.26
C HIS A 142 1.47 0.84 -7.06
N MET A 143 2.40 0.43 -6.17
CA MET A 143 3.64 1.17 -5.90
C MET A 143 4.54 1.32 -7.14
N ILE A 144 4.62 0.32 -8.02
CA ILE A 144 5.36 0.44 -9.29
C ILE A 144 4.77 1.55 -10.16
N LEU A 145 3.43 1.62 -10.28
CA LEU A 145 2.77 2.69 -11.04
C LEU A 145 2.98 4.06 -10.37
N VAL A 146 2.95 4.12 -9.05
CA VAL A 146 3.28 5.34 -8.28
C VAL A 146 4.70 5.81 -8.62
N GLY A 147 5.71 4.92 -8.51
CA GLY A 147 7.09 5.24 -8.86
C GLY A 147 7.24 5.70 -10.32
N PHE A 148 6.57 5.02 -11.25
CA PHE A 148 6.54 5.38 -12.66
C PHE A 148 6.00 6.79 -12.89
N PHE A 149 4.84 7.15 -12.34
CA PHE A 149 4.24 8.47 -12.53
C PHE A 149 5.02 9.58 -11.81
N ILE A 150 5.62 9.29 -10.64
CA ILE A 150 6.53 10.23 -9.98
C ILE A 150 7.77 10.47 -10.86
N GLY A 151 8.35 9.42 -11.44
CA GLY A 151 9.48 9.52 -12.36
C GLY A 151 9.21 10.39 -13.58
N LEU A 152 7.96 10.40 -14.06
CA LEU A 152 7.49 11.30 -15.15
C LEU A 152 7.09 12.71 -14.66
N GLY A 153 7.18 13.00 -13.36
CA GLY A 153 6.74 14.27 -12.77
C GLY A 153 5.22 14.47 -12.73
N ARG A 154 4.43 13.38 -12.94
CA ARG A 154 2.97 13.42 -12.94
C ARG A 154 2.38 13.15 -11.54
N THR A 155 2.75 14.00 -10.57
CA THR A 155 2.42 13.77 -9.16
C THR A 155 0.97 14.05 -8.77
N ASN A 156 0.24 14.86 -9.55
CA ASN A 156 -1.18 15.13 -9.28
C ASN A 156 -2.05 13.87 -9.36
N ILE A 157 -1.75 12.94 -10.28
CA ILE A 157 -2.51 11.70 -10.40
C ILE A 157 -2.29 10.79 -9.20
N ILE A 158 -1.11 10.87 -8.57
CA ILE A 158 -0.81 10.13 -7.34
C ILE A 158 -1.66 10.65 -6.18
N LEU A 159 -1.82 11.98 -6.07
CA LEU A 159 -2.72 12.56 -5.07
C LEU A 159 -4.17 12.11 -5.28
N VAL A 160 -4.66 12.08 -6.52
CA VAL A 160 -6.02 11.60 -6.83
C VAL A 160 -6.16 10.11 -6.45
N SER A 161 -5.15 9.28 -6.78
CA SER A 161 -5.14 7.87 -6.37
C SER A 161 -5.16 7.72 -4.85
N ALA A 162 -4.36 8.50 -4.12
CA ALA A 162 -4.32 8.46 -2.66
C ALA A 162 -5.68 8.85 -2.04
N LEU A 163 -6.35 9.89 -2.57
CA LEU A 163 -7.68 10.28 -2.13
C LEU A 163 -8.72 9.21 -2.41
N LEU A 164 -8.66 8.57 -3.59
CA LEU A 164 -9.57 7.49 -3.96
C LEU A 164 -9.39 6.28 -3.02
N ILE A 165 -8.15 5.89 -2.75
CA ILE A 165 -7.83 4.82 -1.78
C ILE A 165 -8.38 5.17 -0.41
N ALA A 166 -8.16 6.40 0.07
CA ALA A 166 -8.59 6.84 1.39
C ALA A 166 -10.11 6.79 1.55
N VAL A 167 -10.85 7.35 0.59
CA VAL A 167 -12.33 7.34 0.63
C VAL A 167 -12.86 5.90 0.59
N CYS A 168 -12.30 5.08 -0.29
CA CYS A 168 -12.69 3.68 -0.42
C CYS A 168 -12.39 2.89 0.87
N ASN A 169 -11.20 3.06 1.45
CA ASN A 169 -10.78 2.36 2.66
C ASN A 169 -11.65 2.74 3.87
N ILE A 170 -11.82 4.04 4.16
CA ILE A 170 -12.65 4.50 5.29
C ILE A 170 -14.10 4.01 5.15
N PHE A 171 -14.63 4.01 3.93
CA PHE A 171 -15.98 3.51 3.68
C PHE A 171 -16.08 1.99 3.89
N LEU A 172 -15.09 1.22 3.42
CA LEU A 172 -15.05 -0.23 3.57
C LEU A 172 -14.77 -0.66 5.02
N ASP A 173 -13.97 0.09 5.77
CA ASP A 173 -13.78 -0.14 7.21
C ASP A 173 -15.09 0.00 7.97
N TYR A 174 -15.84 1.07 7.70
CA TYR A 174 -17.17 1.25 8.27
C TYR A 174 -18.12 0.10 7.94
N LEU A 175 -18.04 -0.48 6.74
CA LEU A 175 -18.86 -1.61 6.34
C LEU A 175 -18.41 -2.91 7.00
N PHE A 176 -17.12 -3.24 6.94
CA PHE A 176 -16.63 -4.58 7.25
C PHE A 176 -16.26 -4.77 8.71
N ILE A 177 -15.74 -3.75 9.39
CA ILE A 177 -15.36 -3.88 10.80
C ILE A 177 -16.61 -4.04 11.67
N HIS A 178 -17.62 -3.21 11.46
CA HIS A 178 -18.83 -3.19 12.31
C HIS A 178 -20.04 -3.89 11.70
N GLY A 179 -19.97 -4.31 10.42
CA GLY A 179 -21.10 -4.98 9.77
C GLY A 179 -22.25 -4.03 9.41
N ASN A 180 -21.95 -2.78 9.09
CA ASN A 180 -22.97 -1.80 8.75
C ASN A 180 -23.61 -2.07 7.38
N MET A 181 -24.77 -1.48 7.10
CA MET A 181 -25.53 -1.58 5.85
C MET A 181 -25.86 -3.01 5.42
N GLY A 182 -26.00 -3.93 6.37
CA GLY A 182 -26.34 -5.33 6.13
C GLY A 182 -25.17 -6.25 5.77
N MET A 183 -23.94 -5.76 5.85
CA MET A 183 -22.74 -6.58 5.70
C MET A 183 -22.45 -7.35 6.99
N PRO A 184 -21.79 -8.53 6.93
CA PRO A 184 -21.35 -9.23 8.13
C PRO A 184 -20.27 -8.44 8.84
N ALA A 185 -20.33 -8.36 10.18
CA ALA A 185 -19.26 -7.79 11.00
C ALA A 185 -18.05 -8.75 10.99
N LEU A 186 -16.96 -8.35 10.34
CA LEU A 186 -15.72 -9.13 10.25
C LEU A 186 -14.72 -8.80 11.37
N GLY A 187 -15.02 -7.78 12.18
CA GLY A 187 -14.13 -7.34 13.23
C GLY A 187 -12.74 -6.98 12.68
N LEU A 188 -11.68 -7.50 13.33
CA LEU A 188 -10.30 -7.23 12.94
C LEU A 188 -9.99 -7.58 11.47
N GLN A 189 -10.60 -8.64 10.93
CA GLN A 189 -10.35 -9.04 9.53
C GLN A 189 -10.95 -8.05 8.52
N GLY A 190 -11.89 -7.21 8.94
CA GLY A 190 -12.47 -6.14 8.12
C GLY A 190 -11.45 -5.10 7.67
N ALA A 191 -10.56 -4.66 8.57
CA ALA A 191 -9.55 -3.65 8.27
C ALA A 191 -8.56 -4.07 7.16
N PRO A 192 -7.88 -5.23 7.23
CA PRO A 192 -6.98 -5.67 6.17
C PRO A 192 -7.70 -5.97 4.85
N LEU A 193 -8.97 -6.39 4.89
CA LEU A 193 -9.78 -6.59 3.69
C LEU A 193 -10.10 -5.26 3.03
N ALA A 194 -10.55 -4.26 3.79
CA ALA A 194 -10.83 -2.90 3.31
C ALA A 194 -9.59 -2.27 2.66
N SER A 195 -8.43 -2.37 3.34
CA SER A 195 -7.15 -1.88 2.82
C SER A 195 -6.77 -2.57 1.51
N SER A 196 -6.90 -3.90 1.43
CA SER A 196 -6.54 -4.68 0.23
C SER A 196 -7.41 -4.33 -0.97
N ILE A 197 -8.73 -4.15 -0.77
CA ILE A 197 -9.67 -3.73 -1.83
C ILE A 197 -9.36 -2.29 -2.27
N SER A 198 -9.07 -1.39 -1.34
CA SER A 198 -8.76 0.01 -1.66
C SER A 198 -7.46 0.14 -2.45
N GLU A 199 -6.44 -0.66 -2.13
CA GLU A 199 -5.19 -0.75 -2.88
C GLU A 199 -5.41 -1.30 -4.29
N LEU A 200 -6.29 -2.30 -4.45
CA LEU A 200 -6.69 -2.80 -5.77
C LEU A 200 -7.38 -1.68 -6.58
N VAL A 201 -8.29 -0.92 -5.96
CA VAL A 201 -8.97 0.22 -6.63
C VAL A 201 -7.94 1.27 -7.05
N GLY A 202 -7.00 1.62 -6.19
CA GLY A 202 -5.90 2.53 -6.54
C GLY A 202 -5.01 2.03 -7.67
N PHE A 203 -4.67 0.73 -7.66
CA PHE A 203 -3.92 0.08 -8.73
C PHE A 203 -4.68 0.15 -10.07
N LEU A 204 -5.94 -0.25 -10.08
CA LEU A 204 -6.77 -0.22 -11.29
C LEU A 204 -6.96 1.21 -11.81
N PHE A 205 -7.13 2.19 -10.93
CA PHE A 205 -7.23 3.59 -11.31
C PHE A 205 -5.98 4.07 -12.05
N LEU A 206 -4.79 3.82 -11.50
CA LEU A 206 -3.53 4.21 -12.15
C LEU A 206 -3.27 3.42 -13.44
N LEU A 207 -3.68 2.15 -13.49
CA LEU A 207 -3.55 1.32 -14.69
C LEU A 207 -4.45 1.83 -15.82
N ILE A 208 -5.70 2.19 -15.53
CA ILE A 208 -6.63 2.78 -16.51
C ILE A 208 -6.11 4.14 -16.99
N TYR A 209 -5.52 4.94 -16.11
CA TYR A 209 -4.94 6.22 -16.50
C TYR A 209 -3.68 6.07 -17.37
N LEU A 210 -3.00 4.94 -17.32
CA LEU A 210 -1.81 4.64 -18.12
C LEU A 210 -2.16 4.37 -19.60
N ILE A 211 -3.33 3.77 -19.87
CA ILE A 211 -3.82 3.37 -21.19
C ILE A 211 -4.44 4.56 -21.93
#